data_43b4179b62b7a30091f7471382090c66
#
_entry.id   43b4179b62b7a30091f7471382090c66
#
_cell.length_a   1.000
_cell.length_b   1.000
_cell.length_c   1.000
_cell.angle_alpha   90.00
_cell.angle_beta   90.00
_cell.angle_gamma   90.00
#
_symmetry.space_group_name_H-M   'P 1'
#
loop_
_entity.id
_entity.type
_entity.pdbx_description
1 polymer ?
#
loop_
_entity_poly.entity_id
_entity_poly.type
_entity_poly.pdbx_seq_one_letter_code
_entity_poly.pdbx_strand_id
1 'polypeptide(L)'
;MATFDFEKSLAVVIGIDQYCNGIAPLQTAVADSQAVASLLAHNYEYQVLSLLDEAAQLTGLQELIQHTLPSLVSANSRLLLYFAGHGIAQHGDNGPAGYLIPQDAMPGNVDSYLSMVSLHDALAALPCRHFLAIFDCCFAGAFRWSSTRKVTVVDDVIYRERYDRFRQNPAWQVITSSSYDQPAMDVLSLRDERGEVVDSQSQRHSPFAAALLQALQGDADSSPPA
;
A
#
# COMPACT_ATOMS: atom_id res chain seq x y z
N MET A 1 -33.77 -5.30 2.59
CA MET A 1 -32.38 -5.40 3.10
C MET A 1 -31.68 -4.11 2.70
N ALA A 2 -31.19 -3.33 3.63
CA ALA A 2 -30.40 -2.14 3.27
C ALA A 2 -29.09 -2.67 2.66
N THR A 3 -28.87 -2.39 1.38
CA THR A 3 -27.59 -2.60 0.73
C THR A 3 -26.64 -1.55 1.32
N PHE A 4 -25.66 -2.00 2.08
CA PHE A 4 -24.63 -1.12 2.64
C PHE A 4 -23.57 -0.84 1.58
N ASP A 5 -23.99 -0.22 0.50
CA ASP A 5 -23.07 0.16 -0.57
C ASP A 5 -22.32 1.42 -0.16
N PHE A 6 -21.03 1.45 -0.47
CA PHE A 6 -20.27 2.67 -0.34
C PHE A 6 -20.71 3.65 -1.44
N GLU A 7 -20.91 4.91 -1.09
CA GLU A 7 -21.19 5.97 -2.08
C GLU A 7 -20.00 6.15 -3.02
N LYS A 8 -18.79 5.90 -2.51
CA LYS A 8 -17.56 6.06 -3.28
C LYS A 8 -16.52 5.01 -2.88
N SER A 9 -15.93 4.40 -3.88
CA SER A 9 -14.76 3.51 -3.76
C SER A 9 -13.60 4.19 -4.48
N LEU A 10 -12.62 4.68 -3.72
CA LEU A 10 -11.46 5.40 -4.24
C LEU A 10 -10.20 4.59 -3.98
N ALA A 11 -9.38 4.42 -5.01
CA ALA A 11 -8.05 3.86 -4.86
C ALA A 11 -6.99 4.90 -5.30
N VAL A 12 -5.99 5.07 -4.47
CA VAL A 12 -4.75 5.79 -4.79
C VAL A 12 -3.68 4.75 -5.01
N VAL A 13 -3.04 4.79 -6.17
CA VAL A 13 -2.00 3.83 -6.53
C VAL A 13 -0.74 4.60 -6.92
N ILE A 14 0.33 4.37 -6.19
CA ILE A 14 1.62 5.06 -6.35
C ILE A 14 2.68 4.04 -6.70
N GLY A 15 3.42 4.25 -7.79
CA GLY A 15 4.50 3.37 -8.24
C GLY A 15 5.68 4.17 -8.73
N ILE A 16 6.88 3.87 -8.23
CA ILE A 16 8.10 4.62 -8.58
C ILE A 16 9.22 3.65 -8.95
N ASP A 17 9.58 3.63 -10.23
CA ASP A 17 10.76 2.91 -10.74
C ASP A 17 11.92 3.86 -10.97
N GLN A 18 11.66 5.06 -11.53
CA GLN A 18 12.69 5.99 -11.98
C GLN A 18 12.87 7.12 -10.97
N TYR A 19 13.90 7.00 -10.16
CA TYR A 19 14.27 8.02 -9.17
C TYR A 19 15.27 9.03 -9.72
N CYS A 20 15.20 10.27 -9.21
CA CYS A 20 16.20 11.29 -9.44
C CYS A 20 17.40 11.17 -8.46
N ASN A 21 18.38 12.08 -8.64
CA ASN A 21 19.44 12.36 -7.67
C ASN A 21 20.31 11.14 -7.26
N GLY A 22 20.42 10.14 -8.14
CA GLY A 22 21.30 8.98 -7.91
C GLY A 22 20.74 7.90 -6.99
N ILE A 23 19.45 7.94 -6.65
CA ILE A 23 18.76 6.83 -6.02
C ILE A 23 18.62 5.70 -7.06
N ALA A 24 18.92 4.46 -6.65
CA ALA A 24 18.86 3.31 -7.54
C ALA A 24 17.43 3.10 -8.08
N PRO A 25 17.27 2.85 -9.40
CA PRO A 25 15.95 2.57 -9.96
C PRO A 25 15.46 1.20 -9.49
N LEU A 26 14.12 1.03 -9.48
CA LEU A 26 13.44 -0.25 -9.35
C LEU A 26 13.01 -0.76 -10.74
N GLN A 27 12.48 -1.97 -10.81
CA GLN A 27 12.13 -2.62 -12.07
C GLN A 27 10.65 -2.95 -12.20
N THR A 28 9.93 -3.08 -11.08
CA THR A 28 8.57 -3.64 -11.08
C THR A 28 7.53 -2.71 -10.45
N ALA A 29 7.92 -1.69 -9.69
CA ALA A 29 6.99 -0.90 -8.90
C ALA A 29 5.91 -0.20 -9.75
N VAL A 30 6.27 0.33 -10.92
CA VAL A 30 5.30 0.92 -11.85
C VAL A 30 4.40 -0.15 -12.47
N ALA A 31 4.97 -1.28 -12.91
CA ALA A 31 4.18 -2.38 -13.49
C ALA A 31 3.20 -2.98 -12.47
N ASP A 32 3.64 -3.15 -11.23
CA ASP A 32 2.82 -3.63 -10.11
C ASP A 32 1.66 -2.68 -9.82
N SER A 33 1.97 -1.40 -9.74
CA SER A 33 0.98 -0.34 -9.53
C SER A 33 -0.06 -0.30 -10.64
N GLN A 34 0.35 -0.42 -11.90
CA GLN A 34 -0.56 -0.45 -13.03
C GLN A 34 -1.46 -1.69 -13.01
N ALA A 35 -0.92 -2.86 -12.67
CA ALA A 35 -1.69 -4.10 -12.55
C ALA A 35 -2.73 -4.03 -11.42
N VAL A 36 -2.32 -3.53 -10.25
CA VAL A 36 -3.23 -3.31 -9.10
C VAL A 36 -4.32 -2.29 -9.47
N ALA A 37 -3.96 -1.17 -10.09
CA ALA A 37 -4.90 -0.14 -10.55
C ALA A 37 -5.95 -0.72 -11.51
N SER A 38 -5.48 -1.48 -12.51
CA SER A 38 -6.36 -2.12 -13.50
C SER A 38 -7.34 -3.08 -12.84
N LEU A 39 -6.86 -3.94 -11.95
CA LEU A 39 -7.67 -4.92 -11.27
C LEU A 39 -8.71 -4.26 -10.35
N LEU A 40 -8.32 -3.23 -9.60
CA LEU A 40 -9.23 -2.49 -8.73
C LEU A 40 -10.33 -1.77 -9.53
N ALA A 41 -9.99 -1.20 -10.67
CA ALA A 41 -10.96 -0.52 -11.52
C ALA A 41 -11.95 -1.50 -12.16
N HIS A 42 -11.48 -2.62 -12.73
CA HIS A 42 -12.32 -3.53 -13.50
C HIS A 42 -13.11 -4.52 -12.65
N ASN A 43 -12.49 -5.06 -11.58
CA ASN A 43 -13.10 -6.13 -10.80
C ASN A 43 -13.82 -5.62 -9.55
N TYR A 44 -13.42 -4.44 -9.03
CA TYR A 44 -13.91 -3.92 -7.76
C TYR A 44 -14.56 -2.54 -7.85
N GLU A 45 -14.67 -2.00 -9.07
CA GLU A 45 -15.34 -0.71 -9.37
C GLU A 45 -14.76 0.49 -8.60
N TYR A 46 -13.44 0.47 -8.33
CA TYR A 46 -12.77 1.61 -7.74
C TYR A 46 -12.52 2.71 -8.78
N GLN A 47 -12.75 3.95 -8.37
CA GLN A 47 -12.19 5.11 -9.05
C GLN A 47 -10.72 5.19 -8.69
N VAL A 48 -9.83 5.10 -9.66
CA VAL A 48 -8.38 5.02 -9.42
C VAL A 48 -7.70 6.34 -9.75
N LEU A 49 -6.90 6.83 -8.81
CA LEU A 49 -5.92 7.89 -8.99
C LEU A 49 -4.53 7.27 -8.99
N SER A 50 -3.82 7.36 -10.12
CA SER A 50 -2.47 6.80 -10.26
C SER A 50 -1.43 7.92 -10.30
N LEU A 51 -0.39 7.80 -9.45
CA LEU A 51 0.80 8.63 -9.46
C LEU A 51 2.00 7.73 -9.75
N LEU A 52 2.54 7.82 -10.96
CA LEU A 52 3.63 6.97 -11.41
C LEU A 52 4.85 7.84 -11.70
N ASP A 53 6.03 7.40 -11.28
CA ASP A 53 7.32 8.05 -11.50
C ASP A 53 7.26 9.58 -11.27
N GLU A 54 7.41 10.38 -12.30
CA GLU A 54 7.44 11.85 -12.23
C GLU A 54 6.18 12.47 -11.56
N ALA A 55 5.04 11.80 -11.57
CA ALA A 55 3.85 12.25 -10.85
C ALA A 55 3.93 12.01 -9.33
N ALA A 56 4.89 11.18 -8.87
CA ALA A 56 5.07 10.84 -7.47
C ALA A 56 6.21 11.63 -6.79
N GLN A 57 6.39 12.90 -7.16
CA GLN A 57 7.27 13.83 -6.47
C GLN A 57 6.71 14.21 -5.10
N LEU A 58 7.56 14.66 -4.17
CA LEU A 58 7.18 15.02 -2.81
C LEU A 58 6.01 16.01 -2.77
N THR A 59 6.09 17.06 -3.58
CA THR A 59 5.04 18.09 -3.64
C THR A 59 3.69 17.52 -4.12
N GLY A 60 3.72 16.63 -5.13
CA GLY A 60 2.51 15.96 -5.64
C GLY A 60 1.89 15.02 -4.60
N LEU A 61 2.72 14.28 -3.87
CA LEU A 61 2.26 13.40 -2.78
C LEU A 61 1.67 14.19 -1.61
N GLN A 62 2.28 15.32 -1.25
CA GLN A 62 1.76 16.21 -0.22
C GLN A 62 0.42 16.84 -0.64
N GLU A 63 0.31 17.34 -1.86
CA GLU A 63 -0.94 17.89 -2.41
C GLU A 63 -2.05 16.84 -2.42
N LEU A 64 -1.73 15.62 -2.84
CA LEU A 64 -2.67 14.49 -2.81
C LEU A 64 -3.23 14.27 -1.40
N ILE A 65 -2.34 14.19 -0.39
CA ILE A 65 -2.69 13.81 0.97
C ILE A 65 -3.40 14.95 1.70
N GLN A 66 -2.92 16.18 1.53
CA GLN A 66 -3.40 17.34 2.30
C GLN A 66 -4.64 18.00 1.71
N HIS A 67 -4.82 17.93 0.38
CA HIS A 67 -5.87 18.66 -0.31
C HIS A 67 -6.79 17.76 -1.14
N THR A 68 -6.22 16.91 -1.98
CA THR A 68 -7.01 16.11 -2.91
C THR A 68 -7.86 15.06 -2.20
N LEU A 69 -7.26 14.23 -1.35
CA LEU A 69 -7.98 13.17 -0.63
C LEU A 69 -9.07 13.73 0.30
N PRO A 70 -8.82 14.77 1.12
CA PRO A 70 -9.87 15.37 1.95
C PRO A 70 -11.06 15.89 1.15
N SER A 71 -10.84 16.37 -0.09
CA SER A 71 -11.91 16.86 -0.96
C SER A 71 -12.73 15.75 -1.63
N LEU A 72 -12.14 14.55 -1.78
CA LEU A 72 -12.75 13.44 -2.51
C LEU A 72 -13.44 12.42 -1.60
N VAL A 73 -13.07 12.34 -0.33
CA VAL A 73 -13.48 11.28 0.60
C VAL A 73 -14.57 11.78 1.54
N SER A 74 -15.63 10.99 1.70
CA SER A 74 -16.73 11.23 2.64
C SER A 74 -16.83 10.12 3.70
N ALA A 75 -17.71 10.31 4.68
CA ALA A 75 -17.97 9.30 5.72
C ALA A 75 -18.50 7.96 5.15
N ASN A 76 -19.06 7.95 3.95
CA ASN A 76 -19.53 6.75 3.25
C ASN A 76 -18.59 6.24 2.17
N SER A 77 -17.34 6.73 2.17
CA SER A 77 -16.31 6.27 1.23
C SER A 77 -15.52 5.09 1.80
N ARG A 78 -15.02 4.26 0.90
CA ARG A 78 -13.89 3.37 1.16
C ARG A 78 -12.67 3.84 0.37
N LEU A 79 -11.51 3.85 1.01
CA LEU A 79 -10.25 4.29 0.43
C LEU A 79 -9.24 3.15 0.47
N LEU A 80 -8.60 2.87 -0.65
CA LEU A 80 -7.44 2.01 -0.74
C LEU A 80 -6.23 2.84 -1.16
N LEU A 81 -5.12 2.73 -0.44
CA LEU A 81 -3.83 3.31 -0.80
C LEU A 81 -2.85 2.16 -1.07
N TYR A 82 -2.32 2.09 -2.28
CA TYR A 82 -1.23 1.19 -2.65
C TYR A 82 0.02 2.01 -2.98
N PHE A 83 1.14 1.64 -2.40
CA PHE A 83 2.43 2.25 -2.68
C PHE A 83 3.46 1.17 -2.98
N ALA A 84 4.12 1.26 -4.15
CA ALA A 84 5.27 0.45 -4.52
C ALA A 84 6.45 1.37 -4.83
N GLY A 85 7.58 1.17 -4.14
CA GLY A 85 8.74 2.04 -4.26
C GLY A 85 9.75 1.85 -3.14
N HIS A 86 10.72 2.74 -3.05
CA HIS A 86 11.68 2.73 -1.96
C HIS A 86 11.08 3.23 -0.64
N GLY A 87 11.46 2.57 0.45
CA GLY A 87 11.22 3.01 1.81
C GLY A 87 12.49 2.88 2.64
N ILE A 88 12.62 3.71 3.66
CA ILE A 88 13.72 3.64 4.63
C ILE A 88 13.20 3.78 6.05
N ALA A 89 13.94 3.22 7.01
CA ALA A 89 13.77 3.51 8.42
C ALA A 89 15.04 4.15 8.99
N GLN A 90 14.87 5.19 9.77
CA GLN A 90 15.94 5.80 10.54
C GLN A 90 15.76 5.47 12.02
N HIS A 91 16.86 5.16 12.69
CA HIS A 91 16.84 4.96 14.13
C HIS A 91 16.71 6.31 14.84
N GLY A 92 15.69 6.43 15.68
CA GLY A 92 15.47 7.60 16.53
C GLY A 92 15.24 7.16 17.98
N ASP A 93 15.31 8.08 18.91
CA ASP A 93 15.16 7.82 20.36
C ASP A 93 13.81 7.19 20.75
N ASN A 94 12.79 7.38 19.90
CA ASN A 94 11.43 6.86 20.09
C ASN A 94 11.10 5.63 19.21
N GLY A 95 12.11 4.99 18.63
CA GLY A 95 11.97 3.87 17.70
C GLY A 95 12.21 4.27 16.25
N PRO A 96 12.16 3.32 15.30
CA PRO A 96 12.46 3.59 13.90
C PRO A 96 11.42 4.52 13.28
N ALA A 97 11.86 5.66 12.75
CA ALA A 97 11.06 6.55 11.92
C ALA A 97 11.09 6.06 10.47
N GLY A 98 9.94 5.71 9.92
CA GLY A 98 9.79 5.27 8.54
C GLY A 98 9.52 6.43 7.59
N TYR A 99 10.05 6.30 6.38
CA TYR A 99 9.84 7.26 5.29
C TYR A 99 9.62 6.53 3.98
N LEU A 100 8.66 7.02 3.19
CA LEU A 100 8.55 6.71 1.77
C LEU A 100 9.43 7.66 0.98
N ILE A 101 10.07 7.17 -0.06
CA ILE A 101 11.00 7.94 -0.88
C ILE A 101 10.28 8.43 -2.13
N PRO A 102 10.00 9.76 -2.26
CA PRO A 102 9.43 10.33 -3.47
C PRO A 102 10.41 10.25 -4.65
N GLN A 103 9.90 10.42 -5.85
CA GLN A 103 10.67 10.33 -7.09
C GLN A 103 11.83 11.33 -7.15
N ASP A 104 11.64 12.54 -6.64
CA ASP A 104 12.59 13.65 -6.62
C ASP A 104 13.42 13.74 -5.33
N ALA A 105 13.36 12.72 -4.48
CA ALA A 105 14.07 12.70 -3.20
C ALA A 105 15.59 12.87 -3.36
N MET A 106 16.20 13.50 -2.37
CA MET A 106 17.65 13.73 -2.31
C MET A 106 18.28 12.81 -1.25
N PRO A 107 19.22 11.92 -1.62
CA PRO A 107 19.86 11.02 -0.67
C PRO A 107 20.46 11.78 0.52
N GLY A 108 20.14 11.32 1.74
CA GLY A 108 20.61 11.94 2.98
C GLY A 108 19.85 13.18 3.42
N ASN A 109 18.92 13.70 2.62
CA ASN A 109 18.08 14.83 3.00
C ASN A 109 16.68 14.35 3.39
N VAL A 110 16.45 14.18 4.70
CA VAL A 110 15.18 13.67 5.26
C VAL A 110 13.98 14.57 4.93
N ASP A 111 14.21 15.88 4.75
CA ASP A 111 13.15 16.83 4.41
C ASP A 111 12.60 16.60 2.99
N SER A 112 13.34 15.86 2.15
CA SER A 112 12.87 15.43 0.83
C SER A 112 12.10 14.11 0.83
N TYR A 113 11.87 13.50 1.99
CA TYR A 113 11.17 12.22 2.14
C TYR A 113 9.77 12.43 2.70
N LEU A 114 8.86 11.53 2.38
CA LEU A 114 7.52 11.53 2.95
C LEU A 114 7.51 10.73 4.25
N SER A 115 7.37 11.42 5.38
CA SER A 115 7.28 10.77 6.70
C SER A 115 6.04 9.88 6.79
N MET A 116 6.22 8.61 7.20
CA MET A 116 5.12 7.69 7.43
C MET A 116 4.24 8.12 8.61
N VAL A 117 4.79 8.85 9.59
CA VAL A 117 4.00 9.43 10.69
C VAL A 117 3.08 10.52 10.16
N SER A 118 3.61 11.46 9.37
CA SER A 118 2.80 12.54 8.78
C SER A 118 1.74 11.99 7.82
N LEU A 119 2.09 10.97 7.05
CA LEU A 119 1.14 10.26 6.19
C LEU A 119 0.03 9.61 7.01
N HIS A 120 0.40 8.89 8.09
CA HIS A 120 -0.56 8.27 9.01
C HIS A 120 -1.54 9.29 9.58
N ASP A 121 -1.03 10.41 10.12
CA ASP A 121 -1.86 11.42 10.77
C ASP A 121 -2.84 12.07 9.79
N ALA A 122 -2.37 12.36 8.57
CA ALA A 122 -3.22 12.91 7.52
C ALA A 122 -4.31 11.92 7.08
N LEU A 123 -3.97 10.64 6.90
CA LEU A 123 -4.94 9.60 6.57
C LEU A 123 -5.93 9.36 7.71
N ALA A 124 -5.46 9.37 8.97
CA ALA A 124 -6.32 9.22 10.15
C ALA A 124 -7.33 10.36 10.32
N ALA A 125 -7.05 11.54 9.77
CA ALA A 125 -7.96 12.68 9.76
C ALA A 125 -9.07 12.57 8.70
N LEU A 126 -8.95 11.65 7.73
CA LEU A 126 -9.97 11.47 6.70
C LEU A 126 -11.26 10.87 7.27
N PRO A 127 -12.43 11.35 6.82
CA PRO A 127 -13.71 10.89 7.34
C PRO A 127 -14.14 9.52 6.80
N CYS A 128 -13.30 8.83 5.99
CA CYS A 128 -13.69 7.59 5.33
C CYS A 128 -14.00 6.47 6.34
N ARG A 129 -15.05 5.73 6.03
CA ARG A 129 -15.48 4.61 6.89
C ARG A 129 -14.53 3.42 6.83
N HIS A 130 -14.05 3.07 5.63
CA HIS A 130 -13.09 1.98 5.44
C HIS A 130 -11.82 2.50 4.77
N PHE A 131 -10.70 2.09 5.33
CA PHE A 131 -9.39 2.40 4.79
C PHE A 131 -8.49 1.16 4.79
N LEU A 132 -7.84 0.92 3.65
CA LEU A 132 -6.82 -0.10 3.50
C LEU A 132 -5.57 0.55 2.89
N ALA A 133 -4.44 0.48 3.61
CA ALA A 133 -3.14 0.82 3.07
C ALA A 133 -2.34 -0.46 2.77
N ILE A 134 -1.70 -0.48 1.62
CA ILE A 134 -0.82 -1.57 1.18
C ILE A 134 0.50 -0.94 0.79
N PHE A 135 1.57 -1.29 1.51
CA PHE A 135 2.91 -0.80 1.26
C PHE A 135 3.82 -1.92 0.77
N ASP A 136 4.21 -1.84 -0.49
CA ASP A 136 5.23 -2.68 -1.09
C ASP A 136 6.56 -1.92 -1.19
N CYS A 137 7.23 -1.82 -0.05
CA CYS A 137 8.50 -1.12 0.08
C CYS A 137 9.32 -1.65 1.27
N CYS A 138 10.63 -1.36 1.26
CA CYS A 138 11.50 -1.66 2.39
C CYS A 138 11.01 -0.94 3.66
N PHE A 139 11.18 -1.60 4.81
CA PHE A 139 10.84 -1.02 6.12
C PHE A 139 9.38 -0.58 6.28
N ALA A 140 8.49 -1.09 5.46
CA ALA A 140 7.06 -0.73 5.48
C ALA A 140 6.41 -0.97 6.85
N GLY A 141 6.89 -1.94 7.62
CA GLY A 141 6.45 -2.19 8.99
C GLY A 141 6.71 -1.04 9.98
N ALA A 142 7.52 -0.03 9.60
CA ALA A 142 7.67 1.19 10.39
C ALA A 142 6.44 2.12 10.31
N PHE A 143 5.52 1.87 9.39
CA PHE A 143 4.22 2.52 9.36
C PHE A 143 3.38 2.00 10.52
N ARG A 144 3.67 2.52 11.71
CA ARG A 144 2.92 2.15 12.90
C ARG A 144 1.55 2.80 12.87
N TRP A 145 0.56 1.97 12.67
CA TRP A 145 -0.79 2.31 13.05
C TRP A 145 -0.85 2.30 14.58
N SER A 146 -0.83 3.45 15.20
CA SER A 146 -0.86 3.60 16.67
C SER A 146 -2.21 3.25 17.28
N SER A 147 -2.83 2.17 16.82
CA SER A 147 -4.00 1.64 17.49
C SER A 147 -3.53 0.69 18.60
N THR A 148 -3.69 1.13 19.85
CA THR A 148 -3.64 0.30 21.05
C THR A 148 -4.80 -0.71 21.07
N ARG A 149 -5.02 -1.46 19.98
CA ARG A 149 -5.95 -2.56 19.99
C ARG A 149 -5.30 -3.73 20.73
N LYS A 150 -5.78 -4.02 21.92
CA LYS A 150 -5.56 -5.32 22.54
C LYS A 150 -5.98 -6.38 21.54
N VAL A 151 -5.08 -7.29 21.21
CA VAL A 151 -5.40 -8.49 20.42
C VAL A 151 -6.39 -9.29 21.25
N THR A 152 -7.66 -9.22 20.92
CA THR A 152 -8.65 -10.16 21.44
C THR A 152 -8.64 -11.33 20.47
N VAL A 153 -8.32 -12.51 20.98
CA VAL A 153 -8.46 -13.76 20.22
C VAL A 153 -9.91 -13.86 19.81
N VAL A 154 -10.17 -13.82 18.51
CA VAL A 154 -11.51 -13.94 17.94
C VAL A 154 -11.72 -15.41 17.62
N ASP A 155 -12.82 -16.00 18.10
CA ASP A 155 -13.22 -17.35 17.74
C ASP A 155 -13.36 -17.47 16.21
N ASP A 156 -12.93 -18.60 15.64
CA ASP A 156 -12.84 -18.87 14.19
C ASP A 156 -14.19 -18.89 13.45
N VAL A 157 -15.31 -18.68 14.13
CA VAL A 157 -16.65 -18.68 13.51
C VAL A 157 -17.14 -17.25 13.36
N ILE A 158 -17.12 -16.75 12.12
CA ILE A 158 -17.70 -15.45 11.76
C ILE A 158 -19.18 -15.66 11.43
N TYR A 159 -20.07 -15.31 12.37
CA TYR A 159 -21.50 -15.29 12.10
C TYR A 159 -21.84 -14.11 11.17
N ARG A 160 -22.88 -14.30 10.31
CA ARG A 160 -23.35 -13.27 9.37
C ARG A 160 -23.62 -11.92 10.03
N GLU A 161 -24.18 -11.89 11.22
CA GLU A 161 -24.45 -10.67 12.01
C GLU A 161 -23.13 -9.94 12.40
N ARG A 162 -22.06 -10.69 12.62
CA ARG A 162 -20.73 -10.15 12.90
C ARG A 162 -20.13 -9.55 11.64
N TYR A 163 -20.30 -10.22 10.50
CA TYR A 163 -19.86 -9.70 9.19
C TYR A 163 -20.56 -8.39 8.84
N ASP A 164 -21.86 -8.27 9.07
CA ASP A 164 -22.59 -7.03 8.82
C ASP A 164 -22.10 -5.87 9.69
N ARG A 165 -21.69 -6.14 10.94
CA ARG A 165 -21.05 -5.12 11.80
C ARG A 165 -19.71 -4.62 11.25
N PHE A 166 -18.87 -5.48 10.67
CA PHE A 166 -17.62 -5.07 10.02
C PHE A 166 -17.88 -4.17 8.83
N ARG A 167 -18.97 -4.36 8.10
CA ARG A 167 -19.35 -3.49 6.97
C ARG A 167 -19.88 -2.14 7.42
N GLN A 168 -20.50 -2.06 8.59
CA GLN A 168 -21.13 -0.85 9.14
C GLN A 168 -20.15 0.02 9.92
N ASN A 169 -19.24 -0.59 10.64
CA ASN A 169 -18.29 0.11 11.50
C ASN A 169 -17.05 0.57 10.73
N PRO A 170 -16.39 1.64 11.15
CA PRO A 170 -15.10 2.04 10.61
C PRO A 170 -14.09 0.89 10.72
N ALA A 171 -13.43 0.57 9.59
CA ALA A 171 -12.39 -0.45 9.54
C ALA A 171 -11.16 0.11 8.83
N TRP A 172 -10.02 0.02 9.53
CA TRP A 172 -8.75 0.55 9.07
C TRP A 172 -7.69 -0.55 9.17
N GLN A 173 -7.06 -0.84 8.05
CA GLN A 173 -6.09 -1.92 7.93
C GLN A 173 -4.85 -1.48 7.18
N VAL A 174 -3.72 -2.11 7.50
CA VAL A 174 -2.45 -1.93 6.80
C VAL A 174 -1.86 -3.30 6.48
N ILE A 175 -1.41 -3.47 5.24
CA ILE A 175 -0.65 -4.63 4.77
C ILE A 175 0.72 -4.13 4.33
N THR A 176 1.78 -4.82 4.72
CA THR A 176 3.16 -4.46 4.37
C THR A 176 3.90 -5.65 3.79
N SER A 177 4.71 -5.44 2.75
CA SER A 177 5.54 -6.48 2.13
C SER A 177 6.76 -6.85 2.96
N SER A 178 7.15 -5.99 3.90
CA SER A 178 8.32 -6.20 4.75
C SER A 178 8.09 -5.76 6.19
N SER A 179 8.90 -6.30 7.12
CA SER A 179 8.97 -5.83 8.50
C SER A 179 9.68 -4.47 8.59
N TYR A 180 9.65 -3.86 9.78
CA TYR A 180 10.32 -2.57 10.02
C TYR A 180 11.85 -2.63 9.93
N ASP A 181 12.44 -3.81 9.96
CA ASP A 181 13.88 -4.08 9.95
C ASP A 181 14.34 -4.87 8.71
N GLN A 182 13.45 -5.10 7.75
CA GLN A 182 13.73 -5.93 6.57
C GLN A 182 13.55 -5.17 5.26
N PRO A 183 14.44 -5.42 4.27
CA PRO A 183 14.22 -4.93 2.91
C PRO A 183 13.08 -5.71 2.23
N ALA A 184 12.29 -5.03 1.42
CA ALA A 184 11.40 -5.66 0.46
C ALA A 184 12.18 -6.09 -0.79
N MET A 185 11.68 -7.11 -1.49
CA MET A 185 12.29 -7.63 -2.72
C MET A 185 11.55 -7.05 -3.93
N ASP A 186 12.29 -6.36 -4.80
CA ASP A 186 11.79 -5.89 -6.10
C ASP A 186 11.73 -7.04 -7.11
N VAL A 187 12.83 -7.79 -7.24
CA VAL A 187 12.95 -8.94 -8.16
C VAL A 187 13.58 -10.12 -7.44
N LEU A 188 13.02 -11.33 -7.63
CA LEU A 188 13.68 -12.57 -7.19
C LEU A 188 14.85 -12.88 -8.11
N SER A 189 16.07 -12.65 -7.66
CA SER A 189 17.27 -13.21 -8.31
C SER A 189 17.37 -14.70 -7.98
N LEU A 190 16.72 -15.54 -8.77
CA LEU A 190 16.92 -16.97 -8.68
C LEU A 190 18.32 -17.29 -9.23
N ARG A 191 19.20 -17.81 -8.40
CA ARG A 191 20.46 -18.40 -8.84
C ARG A 191 20.24 -19.89 -9.02
N ASP A 192 20.73 -20.44 -10.13
CA ASP A 192 20.74 -21.88 -10.34
C ASP A 192 21.77 -22.56 -9.42
N GLU A 193 21.84 -23.90 -9.44
CA GLU A 193 22.81 -24.69 -8.66
C GLU A 193 24.27 -24.34 -8.98
N ARG A 194 24.55 -23.60 -10.05
CA ARG A 194 25.88 -23.14 -10.47
C ARG A 194 26.17 -21.70 -10.07
N GLY A 195 25.16 -20.99 -9.43
CA GLY A 195 25.30 -19.62 -8.99
C GLY A 195 25.08 -18.59 -10.10
N GLU A 196 24.66 -19.02 -11.31
CA GLU A 196 24.28 -18.09 -12.38
C GLU A 196 22.86 -17.57 -12.17
N VAL A 197 22.66 -16.27 -12.46
CA VAL A 197 21.34 -15.64 -12.36
C VAL A 197 20.44 -16.23 -13.44
N VAL A 198 19.48 -17.03 -13.03
CA VAL A 198 18.42 -17.52 -13.92
C VAL A 198 17.47 -16.37 -14.17
N ASP A 199 17.51 -15.93 -15.39
CA ASP A 199 16.72 -14.89 -16.06
C ASP A 199 15.67 -14.16 -15.19
N SER A 200 16.02 -12.96 -14.68
CA SER A 200 15.10 -12.05 -14.00
C SER A 200 14.12 -11.36 -14.97
N GLN A 201 14.30 -11.54 -16.29
CA GLN A 201 13.44 -10.87 -17.29
C GLN A 201 12.03 -11.48 -17.41
N SER A 202 11.77 -12.63 -16.79
CA SER A 202 10.45 -13.26 -16.81
C SER A 202 9.52 -12.78 -15.68
N GLN A 203 10.04 -12.13 -14.65
CA GLN A 203 9.23 -11.63 -13.54
C GLN A 203 8.72 -10.21 -13.84
N ARG A 204 7.43 -10.14 -14.18
CA ARG A 204 6.74 -8.86 -14.42
C ARG A 204 6.41 -8.09 -13.13
N HIS A 205 6.44 -8.77 -11.99
CA HIS A 205 5.93 -8.27 -10.72
C HIS A 205 6.88 -8.64 -9.57
N SER A 206 6.91 -7.80 -8.53
CA SER A 206 7.52 -8.17 -7.26
C SER A 206 6.85 -9.41 -6.68
N PRO A 207 7.53 -10.21 -5.84
CA PRO A 207 6.93 -11.39 -5.20
C PRO A 207 5.68 -11.05 -4.40
N PHE A 208 5.68 -9.91 -3.73
CA PHE A 208 4.55 -9.44 -2.96
C PHE A 208 3.39 -9.03 -3.86
N ALA A 209 3.63 -8.21 -4.89
CA ALA A 209 2.60 -7.79 -5.83
C ALA A 209 2.01 -8.99 -6.59
N ALA A 210 2.83 -9.97 -6.99
CA ALA A 210 2.35 -11.19 -7.61
C ALA A 210 1.36 -11.96 -6.73
N ALA A 211 1.70 -12.15 -5.44
CA ALA A 211 0.82 -12.79 -4.47
C ALA A 211 -0.45 -11.97 -4.20
N LEU A 212 -0.31 -10.64 -4.08
CA LEU A 212 -1.44 -9.73 -3.90
C LEU A 212 -2.42 -9.78 -5.08
N LEU A 213 -1.91 -9.74 -6.31
CA LEU A 213 -2.73 -9.82 -7.52
C LEU A 213 -3.49 -11.14 -7.61
N GLN A 214 -2.84 -12.27 -7.32
CA GLN A 214 -3.49 -13.58 -7.26
C GLN A 214 -4.60 -13.60 -6.19
N ALA A 215 -4.31 -13.10 -4.98
CA ALA A 215 -5.29 -13.03 -3.92
C ALA A 215 -6.51 -12.18 -4.30
N LEU A 216 -6.28 -11.03 -4.93
CA LEU A 216 -7.33 -10.13 -5.41
C LEU A 216 -8.11 -10.71 -6.61
N GLN A 217 -7.57 -11.66 -7.36
CA GLN A 217 -8.27 -12.38 -8.42
C GLN A 217 -9.17 -13.51 -7.90
N GLY A 218 -9.10 -13.81 -6.62
CA GLY A 218 -9.93 -14.81 -5.94
C GLY A 218 -9.21 -16.09 -5.56
N ASP A 219 -7.92 -16.25 -5.88
CA ASP A 219 -7.16 -17.47 -5.55
C ASP A 219 -7.00 -17.68 -4.03
N ALA A 220 -7.20 -16.62 -3.24
CA ALA A 220 -7.22 -16.71 -1.78
C ALA A 220 -8.59 -17.04 -1.18
N ASP A 221 -9.65 -17.12 -2.01
CA ASP A 221 -10.98 -17.46 -1.53
C ASP A 221 -11.09 -18.98 -1.34
N SER A 222 -11.09 -19.41 -0.08
CA SER A 222 -11.24 -20.82 0.29
C SER A 222 -12.70 -21.27 0.42
N SER A 223 -13.65 -20.38 0.17
CA SER A 223 -15.06 -20.72 0.21
C SER A 223 -15.42 -21.59 -1.00
N PRO A 224 -16.06 -22.77 -0.84
CA PRO A 224 -16.54 -23.52 -1.98
C PRO A 224 -17.55 -22.65 -2.75
N PRO A 225 -17.57 -22.73 -4.09
CA PRO A 225 -18.58 -22.04 -4.88
C PRO A 225 -19.98 -22.46 -4.43
N ALA A 226 -20.85 -21.49 -4.23
CA ALA A 226 -22.22 -21.67 -3.78
C ALA A 226 -23.07 -22.40 -4.82
#